data_c0ac85607743ade45c568295e655d319
#
_entry.id   c0ac85607743ade45c568295e655d319
#
_cell.length_a   1.000
_cell.length_b   1.000
_cell.length_c   1.000
_cell.angle_alpha   90.00
_cell.angle_beta   90.00
_cell.angle_gamma   90.00
#
_symmetry.space_group_name_H-M   'P 1'
#
loop_
_entity.id
_entity.type
_entity.pdbx_description
1 polymer ?
#
loop_
_entity_poly.entity_id
_entity_poly.type
_entity_poly.pdbx_seq_one_letter_code
_entity_poly.pdbx_strand_id
1 'polypeptide(L)'
;MAEADAGRGGDRLTVRLNPADNVVTSRTEIAANTKIAEEMVATLAPIPRGHKIATRRIGVGEPVKKYNQVIGFATADIRPGEHVHTHNVAMKDFERDYAFCMDRRDTDYVPEKERATFEGFRRKNGKVGTRNYIGILTSVNCSASAAKYLADAVTPELLVKYPNVDGVVALSHATGCGMADTGEGYANLQRVLWGFAGHPNFAGIIMVGLGCEVNQIDFLLEANQLERGPRLRTMTLQETGGTRKTIEKGLQLIEEMLPLANQSRRETCPASELTLALQCGGSDAYSGMTANPALGYAADLLVRHGGTAVLAETPEIYGAEHLLTRRAVSKEVGEKLVERIKWWEEYCARNGGEMNNNPSPGNKAGGLTTILEKSLGAAAKGGTTNLTGVYKYGEKIDTKGFVFMDSPGYDPASITGQVASGSNVVAFTTGRGSCYGCKPAPSMKLATNSAMYERMSEDMDINCGPVMDQGVSIEEMGTQIFEQVLRVASGEKTKSERLGIGDHEFIPWQIGAVM
;
A
#
# COMPACT_ATOMS: atom_id res chain seq x y z
N MET A 1 -21.36 11.58 4.92
CA MET A 1 -21.23 11.81 3.47
C MET A 1 -22.61 12.13 2.95
N ALA A 2 -22.79 13.26 2.24
CA ALA A 2 -24.08 13.58 1.63
C ALA A 2 -24.35 12.58 0.50
N GLU A 3 -25.57 12.05 0.45
CA GLU A 3 -26.06 11.25 -0.67
C GLU A 3 -25.80 12.00 -1.99
N ALA A 4 -24.89 11.47 -2.79
CA ALA A 4 -24.75 11.91 -4.17
C ALA A 4 -25.99 11.40 -4.90
N ASP A 5 -26.80 12.33 -5.42
CA ASP A 5 -27.98 12.05 -6.23
C ASP A 5 -27.58 11.14 -7.42
N ALA A 6 -27.83 9.85 -7.27
CA ALA A 6 -27.59 8.80 -8.27
C ALA A 6 -28.67 8.82 -9.36
N GLY A 7 -28.84 9.97 -10.00
CA GLY A 7 -29.66 10.08 -11.21
C GLY A 7 -28.92 9.41 -12.38
N ARG A 8 -29.55 8.44 -13.02
CA ARG A 8 -29.16 7.61 -14.18
C ARG A 8 -27.99 8.17 -15.00
N GLY A 9 -26.78 7.58 -14.79
CA GLY A 9 -25.48 8.14 -15.14
C GLY A 9 -25.04 8.08 -16.61
N GLY A 10 -25.93 8.00 -17.60
CA GLY A 10 -25.55 7.81 -19.01
C GLY A 10 -25.03 9.05 -19.75
N ASP A 11 -25.50 10.26 -19.44
CA ASP A 11 -25.30 11.44 -20.27
C ASP A 11 -24.50 12.61 -19.64
N ARG A 12 -24.07 12.48 -18.39
CA ARG A 12 -23.32 13.57 -17.73
C ARG A 12 -21.84 13.57 -18.14
N LEU A 13 -21.37 14.71 -18.64
CA LEU A 13 -19.97 14.90 -19.05
C LEU A 13 -19.03 15.09 -17.87
N THR A 14 -19.55 15.50 -16.71
CA THR A 14 -18.77 15.83 -15.52
C THR A 14 -19.34 15.20 -14.26
N VAL A 15 -18.53 15.18 -13.19
CA VAL A 15 -18.96 14.80 -11.85
C VAL A 15 -18.59 15.90 -10.86
N ARG A 16 -19.57 16.31 -10.01
CA ARG A 16 -19.39 17.16 -8.84
C ARG A 16 -19.36 16.26 -7.61
N LEU A 17 -18.32 16.36 -6.81
CA LEU A 17 -18.11 15.48 -5.66
C LEU A 17 -18.70 16.08 -4.36
N ASN A 18 -18.75 17.40 -4.27
CA ASN A 18 -19.39 18.10 -3.15
C ASN A 18 -20.01 19.42 -3.64
N PRO A 19 -21.19 19.84 -3.13
CA PRO A 19 -21.79 21.11 -3.50
C PRO A 19 -20.90 22.34 -3.25
N ALA A 20 -19.98 22.28 -2.27
CA ALA A 20 -19.05 23.36 -1.94
C ALA A 20 -17.83 23.44 -2.89
N ASP A 21 -17.66 22.48 -3.80
CA ASP A 21 -16.56 22.48 -4.76
C ASP A 21 -16.71 23.62 -5.77
N ASN A 22 -15.60 24.22 -6.16
CA ASN A 22 -15.56 25.23 -7.22
C ASN A 22 -15.02 24.69 -8.55
N VAL A 23 -14.77 23.39 -8.59
CA VAL A 23 -14.42 22.63 -9.80
C VAL A 23 -15.27 21.37 -9.92
N VAL A 24 -15.43 20.89 -11.16
CA VAL A 24 -15.95 19.55 -11.49
C VAL A 24 -14.90 18.76 -12.25
N THR A 25 -14.98 17.43 -12.21
CA THR A 25 -14.06 16.55 -12.93
C THR A 25 -14.72 15.98 -14.18
N SER A 26 -14.01 16.01 -15.31
CA SER A 26 -14.50 15.46 -16.58
C SER A 26 -14.52 13.92 -16.53
N ARG A 27 -15.60 13.32 -17.02
CA ARG A 27 -15.76 11.86 -17.16
C ARG A 27 -15.20 11.33 -18.48
N THR A 28 -15.08 12.18 -19.46
CA THR A 28 -14.59 11.88 -20.81
C THR A 28 -13.75 13.05 -21.31
N GLU A 29 -13.12 12.91 -22.45
CA GLU A 29 -12.54 14.05 -23.15
C GLU A 29 -13.68 14.99 -23.61
N ILE A 30 -13.55 16.30 -23.34
CA ILE A 30 -14.55 17.31 -23.65
C ILE A 30 -13.96 18.35 -24.60
N ALA A 31 -14.58 18.57 -25.75
CA ALA A 31 -14.14 19.58 -26.72
C ALA A 31 -14.31 20.99 -26.18
N ALA A 32 -13.58 21.95 -26.75
CA ALA A 32 -13.78 23.37 -26.47
C ALA A 32 -15.20 23.81 -26.86
N ASN A 33 -15.71 24.82 -26.15
CA ASN A 33 -17.07 25.40 -26.36
C ASN A 33 -18.21 24.39 -26.11
N THR A 34 -17.95 23.27 -25.42
CA THR A 34 -18.99 22.32 -25.03
C THR A 34 -19.75 22.86 -23.81
N LYS A 35 -21.06 22.93 -23.90
CA LYS A 35 -21.94 23.37 -22.80
C LYS A 35 -22.10 22.25 -21.79
N ILE A 36 -21.77 22.52 -20.53
CA ILE A 36 -22.00 21.66 -19.36
C ILE A 36 -23.23 22.21 -18.65
N ALA A 37 -24.39 21.63 -19.00
CA ALA A 37 -25.69 22.21 -18.63
C ALA A 37 -25.92 22.23 -17.12
N GLU A 38 -25.53 21.15 -16.42
CA GLU A 38 -25.67 21.00 -14.97
C GLU A 38 -24.84 22.00 -14.18
N GLU A 39 -23.78 22.55 -14.78
CA GLU A 39 -22.88 23.53 -14.15
C GLU A 39 -23.08 24.95 -14.70
N MET A 40 -23.93 25.12 -15.71
CA MET A 40 -24.19 26.38 -16.40
C MET A 40 -22.94 27.06 -16.96
N VAL A 41 -21.92 26.27 -17.36
CA VAL A 41 -20.68 26.77 -17.96
C VAL A 41 -20.45 26.13 -19.34
N ALA A 42 -19.59 26.74 -20.14
CA ALA A 42 -19.06 26.16 -21.37
C ALA A 42 -17.54 26.09 -21.29
N THR A 43 -16.97 24.98 -21.76
CA THR A 43 -15.51 24.79 -21.77
C THR A 43 -14.82 25.81 -22.66
N LEU A 44 -13.76 26.46 -22.18
CA LEU A 44 -13.01 27.47 -22.94
C LEU A 44 -11.88 26.84 -23.79
N ALA A 45 -11.50 25.60 -23.49
CA ALA A 45 -10.48 24.82 -24.18
C ALA A 45 -10.86 23.34 -24.13
N PRO A 46 -10.21 22.44 -24.90
CA PRO A 46 -10.37 21.01 -24.73
C PRO A 46 -9.95 20.58 -23.30
N ILE A 47 -10.75 19.71 -22.69
CA ILE A 47 -10.52 19.20 -21.34
C ILE A 47 -10.25 17.71 -21.43
N PRO A 48 -9.05 17.23 -21.05
CA PRO A 48 -8.77 15.80 -21.02
C PRO A 48 -9.62 15.06 -19.97
N ARG A 49 -9.84 13.78 -20.19
CA ARG A 49 -10.53 12.90 -19.24
C ARG A 49 -9.84 12.96 -17.86
N GLY A 50 -10.63 13.08 -16.80
CA GLY A 50 -10.15 13.16 -15.41
C GLY A 50 -9.67 14.56 -14.99
N HIS A 51 -9.58 15.52 -15.91
CA HIS A 51 -9.16 16.87 -15.56
C HIS A 51 -10.32 17.72 -15.03
N LYS A 52 -9.97 18.83 -14.39
CA LYS A 52 -10.91 19.71 -13.69
C LYS A 52 -11.32 20.91 -14.54
N ILE A 53 -12.56 21.35 -14.34
CA ILE A 53 -13.16 22.54 -14.98
C ILE A 53 -13.68 23.44 -13.86
N ALA A 54 -13.33 24.72 -13.89
CA ALA A 54 -13.88 25.70 -12.96
C ALA A 54 -15.37 25.91 -13.22
N THR A 55 -16.19 25.89 -12.17
CA THR A 55 -17.66 26.16 -12.28
C THR A 55 -18.04 27.59 -11.92
N ARG A 56 -17.10 28.34 -11.32
CA ARG A 56 -17.20 29.75 -11.00
C ARG A 56 -15.82 30.39 -11.13
N ARG A 57 -15.76 31.73 -11.10
CA ARG A 57 -14.49 32.44 -11.05
C ARG A 57 -13.74 32.10 -9.77
N ILE A 58 -12.42 31.89 -9.89
CA ILE A 58 -11.48 31.67 -8.79
C ILE A 58 -10.36 32.69 -8.96
N GLY A 59 -10.32 33.68 -8.06
CA GLY A 59 -9.33 34.77 -8.12
C GLY A 59 -7.92 34.28 -7.71
N VAL A 60 -6.90 35.04 -8.11
CA VAL A 60 -5.50 34.77 -7.74
C VAL A 60 -5.36 34.62 -6.21
N GLY A 61 -4.74 33.54 -5.76
CA GLY A 61 -4.55 33.23 -4.35
C GLY A 61 -5.76 32.62 -3.65
N GLU A 62 -6.92 32.52 -4.33
CA GLU A 62 -8.08 31.83 -3.77
C GLU A 62 -7.91 30.31 -3.80
N PRO A 63 -8.53 29.56 -2.84
CA PRO A 63 -8.46 28.13 -2.79
C PRO A 63 -9.28 27.47 -3.91
N VAL A 64 -8.65 26.50 -4.59
CA VAL A 64 -9.33 25.54 -5.46
C VAL A 64 -9.83 24.40 -4.58
N LYS A 65 -11.13 24.09 -4.65
CA LYS A 65 -11.79 23.10 -3.78
C LYS A 65 -12.35 21.92 -4.56
N LYS A 66 -12.02 20.72 -4.09
CA LYS A 66 -12.55 19.42 -4.51
C LYS A 66 -12.74 18.55 -3.26
N TYR A 67 -13.77 17.73 -3.19
CA TYR A 67 -14.14 16.95 -1.97
C TYR A 67 -14.48 17.83 -0.75
N ASN A 68 -14.92 19.06 -0.95
CA ASN A 68 -15.02 20.09 0.10
C ASN A 68 -13.68 20.38 0.81
N GLN A 69 -12.55 20.10 0.17
CA GLN A 69 -11.19 20.31 0.67
C GLN A 69 -10.40 21.18 -0.28
N VAL A 70 -9.38 21.85 0.23
CA VAL A 70 -8.45 22.64 -0.57
C VAL A 70 -7.48 21.70 -1.28
N ILE A 71 -7.45 21.76 -2.62
CA ILE A 71 -6.52 20.98 -3.44
C ILE A 71 -5.35 21.81 -4.00
N GLY A 72 -5.33 23.08 -3.73
CA GLY A 72 -4.33 24.05 -4.17
C GLY A 72 -4.89 25.46 -4.20
N PHE A 73 -4.09 26.40 -4.66
CA PHE A 73 -4.43 27.82 -4.75
C PHE A 73 -4.23 28.31 -6.17
N ALA A 74 -5.14 29.16 -6.66
CA ALA A 74 -5.06 29.72 -8.00
C ALA A 74 -3.82 30.65 -8.13
N THR A 75 -3.01 30.42 -9.16
CA THR A 75 -1.85 31.26 -9.49
C THR A 75 -2.16 32.34 -10.53
N ALA A 76 -3.31 32.23 -11.19
CA ALA A 76 -3.88 33.19 -12.11
C ALA A 76 -5.40 33.30 -11.86
N ASP A 77 -6.06 34.32 -12.44
CA ASP A 77 -7.51 34.42 -12.42
C ASP A 77 -8.10 33.31 -13.32
N ILE A 78 -8.90 32.43 -12.75
CA ILE A 78 -9.51 31.28 -13.44
C ILE A 78 -10.99 31.59 -13.69
N ARG A 79 -11.40 31.57 -14.95
CA ARG A 79 -12.79 31.87 -15.37
C ARG A 79 -13.66 30.61 -15.32
N PRO A 80 -15.00 30.77 -15.17
CA PRO A 80 -15.92 29.65 -15.35
C PRO A 80 -15.74 28.97 -16.71
N GLY A 81 -15.70 27.63 -16.73
CA GLY A 81 -15.44 26.83 -17.93
C GLY A 81 -13.95 26.63 -18.25
N GLU A 82 -13.05 27.27 -17.52
CA GLU A 82 -11.60 27.13 -17.75
C GLU A 82 -11.05 25.83 -17.21
N HIS A 83 -10.05 25.28 -17.91
CA HIS A 83 -9.29 24.10 -17.49
C HIS A 83 -8.46 24.44 -16.25
N VAL A 84 -8.64 23.68 -15.17
CA VAL A 84 -7.94 23.85 -13.90
C VAL A 84 -6.88 22.78 -13.75
N HIS A 85 -5.60 23.18 -13.82
CA HIS A 85 -4.47 22.25 -13.76
C HIS A 85 -3.18 22.97 -13.30
N THR A 86 -2.03 22.32 -13.41
CA THR A 86 -0.72 22.82 -12.93
C THR A 86 -0.28 24.17 -13.54
N HIS A 87 -0.87 24.61 -14.65
CA HIS A 87 -0.58 25.92 -15.24
C HIS A 87 -1.25 27.09 -14.49
N ASN A 88 -2.27 26.83 -13.69
CA ASN A 88 -3.01 27.86 -12.95
C ASN A 88 -3.35 27.46 -11.49
N VAL A 89 -2.80 26.35 -11.00
CA VAL A 89 -2.93 25.90 -9.60
C VAL A 89 -1.57 25.48 -9.05
N ALA A 90 -1.23 25.97 -7.85
CA ALA A 90 -0.05 25.56 -7.12
C ALA A 90 -0.38 25.23 -5.66
N MET A 91 0.52 24.50 -5.02
CA MET A 91 0.50 24.31 -3.57
C MET A 91 0.92 25.61 -2.88
N LYS A 92 0.30 25.88 -1.74
CA LYS A 92 0.71 26.92 -0.79
C LYS A 92 0.48 26.38 0.60
N ASP A 93 1.33 26.73 1.53
CA ASP A 93 1.16 26.39 2.94
C ASP A 93 -0.08 27.10 3.51
N PHE A 94 -0.83 26.36 4.31
CA PHE A 94 -1.98 26.87 5.05
C PHE A 94 -2.12 26.13 6.38
N GLU A 95 -2.69 26.81 7.36
CA GLU A 95 -2.97 26.20 8.66
C GLU A 95 -4.00 25.08 8.54
N ARG A 96 -3.73 23.95 9.22
CA ARG A 96 -4.60 22.79 9.30
C ARG A 96 -5.07 22.61 10.74
N ASP A 97 -6.38 22.53 10.90
CA ASP A 97 -6.98 22.16 12.17
C ASP A 97 -7.00 20.63 12.28
N TYR A 98 -6.11 20.08 13.08
CA TYR A 98 -6.04 18.65 13.32
C TYR A 98 -7.24 18.10 14.11
N ALA A 99 -7.89 18.95 14.91
CA ALA A 99 -9.14 18.63 15.65
C ALA A 99 -9.18 17.19 16.18
N PHE A 100 -8.17 16.81 16.97
CA PHE A 100 -7.94 15.45 17.46
C PHE A 100 -9.20 14.83 18.06
N CYS A 101 -9.55 13.62 17.61
CA CYS A 101 -10.64 12.79 18.09
C CYS A 101 -12.08 13.35 17.91
N MET A 102 -12.25 14.49 17.21
CA MET A 102 -13.57 15.13 17.08
C MET A 102 -14.58 14.32 16.26
N ASP A 103 -14.10 13.50 15.32
CA ASP A 103 -14.92 12.65 14.46
C ASP A 103 -14.83 11.15 14.88
N ARG A 104 -14.29 10.87 16.07
CA ARG A 104 -14.24 9.52 16.63
C ARG A 104 -15.65 8.95 16.78
N ARG A 105 -15.85 7.70 16.35
CA ARG A 105 -17.11 6.97 16.45
C ARG A 105 -16.81 5.52 16.88
N ASP A 106 -17.74 4.94 17.65
CA ASP A 106 -17.62 3.52 17.98
C ASP A 106 -17.75 2.67 16.70
N THR A 107 -16.87 1.68 16.59
CA THR A 107 -16.91 0.75 15.47
C THR A 107 -18.05 -0.26 15.69
N ASP A 108 -18.94 -0.36 14.71
CA ASP A 108 -20.01 -1.37 14.69
C ASP A 108 -19.42 -2.73 14.28
N TYR A 109 -18.91 -3.47 15.28
CA TYR A 109 -18.30 -4.77 15.05
C TYR A 109 -19.34 -5.85 14.76
N VAL A 110 -19.06 -6.66 13.75
CA VAL A 110 -19.81 -7.90 13.49
C VAL A 110 -19.61 -8.85 14.68
N PRO A 111 -20.69 -9.45 15.21
CA PRO A 111 -20.59 -10.44 16.28
C PRO A 111 -19.61 -11.56 15.91
N GLU A 112 -18.82 -12.02 16.86
CA GLU A 112 -17.70 -12.94 16.60
C GLU A 112 -18.13 -14.20 15.82
N LYS A 113 -19.30 -14.74 16.13
CA LYS A 113 -19.86 -15.94 15.47
C LYS A 113 -20.33 -15.71 14.03
N GLU A 114 -20.53 -14.44 13.65
CA GLU A 114 -21.01 -14.02 12.32
C GLU A 114 -19.89 -13.44 11.46
N ARG A 115 -18.66 -13.36 11.99
CA ARG A 115 -17.51 -12.84 11.26
C ARG A 115 -17.21 -13.70 10.06
N ALA A 116 -16.89 -13.04 8.94
CA ALA A 116 -16.40 -13.71 7.75
C ALA A 116 -15.15 -14.53 8.06
N THR A 117 -14.93 -15.59 7.29
CA THR A 117 -13.81 -16.53 7.45
C THR A 117 -13.04 -16.68 6.14
N PHE A 118 -11.84 -17.23 6.24
CA PHE A 118 -11.01 -17.62 5.11
C PHE A 118 -10.23 -18.90 5.46
N GLU A 119 -9.72 -19.59 4.43
CA GLU A 119 -8.91 -20.79 4.60
C GLU A 119 -7.42 -20.40 4.72
N GLY A 120 -6.85 -20.42 5.94
CA GLY A 120 -5.51 -19.96 6.25
C GLY A 120 -4.60 -21.03 6.84
N PHE A 121 -3.29 -20.75 6.88
CA PHE A 121 -2.28 -21.61 7.51
C PHE A 121 -2.01 -21.15 8.94
N ARG A 122 -2.60 -21.80 9.94
CA ARG A 122 -2.34 -21.47 11.34
C ARG A 122 -0.95 -21.95 11.76
N ARG A 123 -0.17 -21.03 12.29
CA ARG A 123 1.19 -21.31 12.78
C ARG A 123 1.17 -21.66 14.27
N LYS A 124 2.23 -22.31 14.76
CA LYS A 124 2.36 -22.70 16.17
C LYS A 124 2.29 -21.52 17.16
N ASN A 125 2.66 -20.31 16.72
CA ASN A 125 2.56 -19.08 17.52
C ASN A 125 1.19 -18.41 17.45
N GLY A 126 0.18 -19.07 16.87
CA GLY A 126 -1.20 -18.59 16.75
C GLY A 126 -1.46 -17.69 15.53
N LYS A 127 -0.44 -17.12 14.88
CA LYS A 127 -0.62 -16.30 13.67
C LYS A 127 -1.11 -17.13 12.50
N VAL A 128 -1.80 -16.48 11.55
CA VAL A 128 -2.35 -17.14 10.36
C VAL A 128 -1.74 -16.57 9.09
N GLY A 129 -1.17 -17.45 8.27
CA GLY A 129 -0.67 -17.11 6.93
C GLY A 129 -1.71 -17.34 5.85
N THR A 130 -1.64 -16.54 4.79
CA THR A 130 -2.43 -16.69 3.55
C THR A 130 -1.66 -17.47 2.49
N ARG A 131 -0.36 -17.64 2.69
CA ARG A 131 0.57 -18.40 1.85
C ARG A 131 1.50 -19.24 2.72
N ASN A 132 2.26 -20.13 2.07
CA ASN A 132 3.13 -21.11 2.72
C ASN A 132 4.47 -21.25 1.98
N TYR A 133 5.27 -20.16 1.98
CA TYR A 133 6.58 -20.13 1.32
C TYR A 133 7.72 -20.63 2.23
N ILE A 134 8.84 -21.00 1.62
CA ILE A 134 10.16 -21.02 2.27
C ILE A 134 10.91 -19.77 1.79
N GLY A 135 11.39 -18.95 2.72
CA GLY A 135 12.15 -17.73 2.43
C GLY A 135 13.65 -17.91 2.58
N ILE A 136 14.41 -17.32 1.67
CA ILE A 136 15.86 -17.17 1.77
C ILE A 136 16.12 -15.68 1.97
N LEU A 137 16.45 -15.26 3.19
CA LEU A 137 16.58 -13.86 3.57
C LEU A 137 18.06 -13.51 3.71
N THR A 138 18.51 -12.46 3.00
CA THR A 138 19.91 -12.02 3.12
C THR A 138 20.09 -11.03 4.27
N SER A 139 21.20 -11.10 5.02
CA SER A 139 21.60 -10.07 5.97
C SER A 139 22.35 -8.92 5.29
N VAL A 140 22.92 -9.19 4.11
CA VAL A 140 23.80 -8.25 3.40
C VAL A 140 23.75 -8.50 1.88
N ASN A 141 23.98 -7.45 1.10
CA ASN A 141 24.03 -7.54 -0.38
C ASN A 141 25.03 -8.60 -0.88
N CYS A 142 26.16 -8.80 -0.21
CA CYS A 142 27.18 -9.77 -0.62
C CYS A 142 26.67 -11.21 -0.75
N SER A 143 25.58 -11.56 -0.06
CA SER A 143 24.94 -12.88 -0.14
C SER A 143 23.79 -12.94 -1.15
N ALA A 144 23.43 -11.83 -1.81
CA ALA A 144 22.25 -11.73 -2.68
C ALA A 144 22.26 -12.73 -3.84
N SER A 145 23.38 -12.84 -4.58
CA SER A 145 23.49 -13.78 -5.69
C SER A 145 23.43 -15.24 -5.22
N ALA A 146 24.05 -15.56 -4.08
CA ALA A 146 23.98 -16.92 -3.53
C ALA A 146 22.55 -17.29 -3.12
N ALA A 147 21.82 -16.38 -2.49
CA ALA A 147 20.41 -16.55 -2.13
C ALA A 147 19.53 -16.75 -3.38
N LYS A 148 19.74 -15.93 -4.42
CA LYS A 148 19.01 -16.07 -5.69
C LYS A 148 19.28 -17.41 -6.36
N TYR A 149 20.55 -17.79 -6.54
CA TYR A 149 20.90 -19.07 -7.16
C TYR A 149 20.38 -20.26 -6.37
N LEU A 150 20.32 -20.13 -5.04
CA LEU A 150 19.73 -21.15 -4.19
C LEU A 150 18.21 -21.29 -4.43
N ALA A 151 17.48 -20.17 -4.57
CA ALA A 151 16.05 -20.20 -4.90
C ALA A 151 15.82 -20.78 -6.31
N ASP A 152 16.60 -20.36 -7.29
CA ASP A 152 16.54 -20.83 -8.68
C ASP A 152 16.84 -22.32 -8.83
N ALA A 153 17.63 -22.91 -7.90
CA ALA A 153 17.92 -24.35 -7.88
C ALA A 153 16.73 -25.21 -7.44
N VAL A 154 15.70 -24.62 -6.87
CA VAL A 154 14.46 -25.32 -6.49
C VAL A 154 13.52 -25.35 -7.68
N THR A 155 13.52 -26.49 -8.39
CA THR A 155 12.75 -26.63 -9.63
C THR A 155 11.26 -26.87 -9.39
N PRO A 156 10.38 -26.53 -10.36
CA PRO A 156 8.95 -26.88 -10.29
C PRO A 156 8.69 -28.37 -10.06
N GLU A 157 9.51 -29.25 -10.65
CA GLU A 157 9.39 -30.71 -10.51
C GLU A 157 9.66 -31.18 -9.05
N LEU A 158 10.54 -30.48 -8.34
CA LEU A 158 10.75 -30.73 -6.90
C LEU A 158 9.53 -30.31 -6.11
N LEU A 159 8.97 -29.12 -6.40
CA LEU A 159 7.82 -28.55 -5.68
C LEU A 159 6.52 -29.32 -5.88
N VAL A 160 6.31 -29.98 -7.04
CA VAL A 160 5.13 -30.85 -7.27
C VAL A 160 4.97 -31.92 -6.18
N LYS A 161 6.08 -32.38 -5.55
CA LYS A 161 6.02 -33.34 -4.44
C LYS A 161 5.50 -32.73 -3.13
N TYR A 162 5.40 -31.39 -3.07
CA TYR A 162 5.03 -30.64 -1.87
C TYR A 162 3.89 -29.64 -2.14
N PRO A 163 2.68 -30.13 -2.44
CA PRO A 163 1.57 -29.31 -2.97
C PRO A 163 1.03 -28.25 -2.02
N ASN A 164 1.40 -28.28 -0.72
CA ASN A 164 1.02 -27.25 0.23
C ASN A 164 2.11 -26.15 0.40
N VAL A 165 3.19 -26.21 -0.38
CA VAL A 165 4.24 -25.19 -0.39
C VAL A 165 4.05 -24.31 -1.63
N ASP A 166 3.86 -23.00 -1.44
CA ASP A 166 3.63 -22.05 -2.53
C ASP A 166 4.91 -21.75 -3.34
N GLY A 167 6.08 -22.00 -2.77
CA GLY A 167 7.37 -21.82 -3.44
C GLY A 167 8.53 -21.55 -2.48
N VAL A 168 9.70 -21.32 -3.09
CA VAL A 168 10.91 -20.86 -2.41
C VAL A 168 11.26 -19.50 -3.01
N VAL A 169 11.51 -18.49 -2.18
CA VAL A 169 11.78 -17.13 -2.62
C VAL A 169 13.03 -16.55 -1.97
N ALA A 170 13.89 -15.92 -2.77
CA ALA A 170 15.02 -15.15 -2.28
C ALA A 170 14.62 -13.68 -2.05
N LEU A 171 14.86 -13.21 -0.85
CA LEU A 171 14.60 -11.83 -0.40
C LEU A 171 15.96 -11.15 -0.16
N SER A 172 16.45 -10.47 -1.18
CA SER A 172 17.75 -9.81 -1.16
C SER A 172 17.62 -8.29 -1.25
N HIS A 173 18.55 -7.59 -0.60
CA HIS A 173 18.59 -6.13 -0.58
C HIS A 173 20.00 -5.58 -0.81
N ALA A 174 20.11 -4.28 -1.04
CA ALA A 174 21.36 -3.62 -1.45
C ALA A 174 22.19 -3.04 -0.28
N THR A 175 21.89 -3.39 0.97
CA THR A 175 22.54 -2.82 2.17
C THR A 175 23.05 -3.93 3.10
N GLY A 176 23.30 -3.64 4.37
CA GLY A 176 23.78 -4.57 5.40
C GLY A 176 25.28 -4.43 5.69
N CYS A 177 26.04 -3.77 4.81
CA CYS A 177 27.44 -3.43 4.98
C CYS A 177 27.64 -1.95 4.60
N GLY A 178 28.69 -1.32 5.09
CA GLY A 178 28.98 0.09 4.81
C GLY A 178 27.90 1.05 5.35
N MET A 179 27.23 0.70 6.42
CA MET A 179 26.18 1.48 7.08
C MET A 179 26.50 1.66 8.57
N ALA A 180 25.88 2.67 9.19
CA ALA A 180 25.94 2.82 10.63
C ALA A 180 25.28 1.61 11.34
N ASP A 181 25.79 1.24 12.49
CA ASP A 181 25.27 0.17 13.37
C ASP A 181 24.20 0.65 14.35
N THR A 182 23.79 1.92 14.22
CA THR A 182 22.80 2.60 15.05
C THR A 182 21.96 3.54 14.20
N GLY A 183 20.93 4.12 14.81
CA GLY A 183 20.04 5.09 14.17
C GLY A 183 18.90 4.46 13.37
N GLU A 184 18.10 5.33 12.75
CA GLU A 184 16.82 4.91 12.15
C GLU A 184 16.99 4.00 10.94
N GLY A 185 18.03 4.22 10.11
CA GLY A 185 18.31 3.36 8.95
C GLY A 185 18.66 1.93 9.35
N TYR A 186 19.49 1.75 10.38
CA TYR A 186 19.79 0.43 10.93
C TYR A 186 18.54 -0.21 11.54
N ALA A 187 17.80 0.54 12.34
CA ALA A 187 16.55 0.07 12.96
C ALA A 187 15.49 -0.34 11.92
N ASN A 188 15.38 0.39 10.80
CA ASN A 188 14.51 0.04 9.68
C ASN A 188 14.87 -1.33 9.09
N LEU A 189 16.15 -1.55 8.81
CA LEU A 189 16.62 -2.83 8.27
C LEU A 189 16.37 -3.99 9.25
N GLN A 190 16.68 -3.78 10.54
CA GLN A 190 16.45 -4.77 11.59
C GLN A 190 14.96 -5.16 11.70
N ARG A 191 14.05 -4.16 11.72
CA ARG A 191 12.60 -4.40 11.78
C ARG A 191 12.09 -5.17 10.56
N VAL A 192 12.58 -4.82 9.35
CA VAL A 192 12.20 -5.52 8.11
C VAL A 192 12.66 -6.97 8.15
N LEU A 193 13.92 -7.23 8.43
CA LEU A 193 14.46 -8.60 8.45
C LEU A 193 13.78 -9.46 9.52
N TRP A 194 13.57 -8.90 10.72
CA TRP A 194 12.84 -9.57 11.78
C TRP A 194 11.37 -9.84 11.41
N GLY A 195 10.70 -8.85 10.85
CA GLY A 195 9.30 -8.96 10.42
C GLY A 195 9.10 -10.07 9.40
N PHE A 196 9.99 -10.14 8.39
CA PHE A 196 9.97 -11.22 7.39
C PHE A 196 10.36 -12.57 7.98
N ALA A 197 11.37 -12.65 8.86
CA ALA A 197 11.75 -13.90 9.51
C ALA A 197 10.62 -14.50 10.35
N GLY A 198 9.77 -13.66 10.95
CA GLY A 198 8.60 -14.05 11.75
C GLY A 198 7.27 -14.02 11.02
N HIS A 199 7.26 -13.77 9.70
CA HIS A 199 6.02 -13.57 8.94
C HIS A 199 5.25 -14.89 8.75
N PRO A 200 3.91 -14.92 8.99
CA PRO A 200 3.12 -16.15 8.96
C PRO A 200 2.98 -16.77 7.56
N ASN A 201 3.25 -16.03 6.48
CA ASN A 201 3.27 -16.58 5.13
C ASN A 201 4.52 -17.42 4.82
N PHE A 202 5.48 -17.49 5.75
CA PHE A 202 6.60 -18.42 5.66
C PHE A 202 6.41 -19.64 6.56
N ALA A 203 6.61 -20.82 5.99
CA ALA A 203 6.75 -22.07 6.74
C ALA A 203 8.13 -22.17 7.39
N GLY A 204 9.12 -21.55 6.78
CA GLY A 204 10.49 -21.51 7.29
C GLY A 204 11.35 -20.50 6.53
N ILE A 205 12.46 -20.10 7.17
CA ILE A 205 13.41 -19.10 6.67
C ILE A 205 14.83 -19.68 6.75
N ILE A 206 15.63 -19.42 5.72
CA ILE A 206 17.08 -19.56 5.74
C ILE A 206 17.68 -18.15 5.66
N MET A 207 18.39 -17.71 6.68
CA MET A 207 19.15 -16.46 6.65
C MET A 207 20.55 -16.71 6.12
N VAL A 208 20.95 -15.94 5.10
CA VAL A 208 22.25 -16.08 4.44
C VAL A 208 23.03 -14.78 4.56
N GLY A 209 24.18 -14.84 5.24
CA GLY A 209 25.11 -13.72 5.39
C GLY A 209 26.42 -13.94 4.63
N LEU A 210 27.28 -12.92 4.61
CA LEU A 210 28.68 -13.06 4.20
C LEU A 210 29.53 -13.57 5.36
N GLY A 211 29.43 -12.94 6.55
CA GLY A 211 30.15 -13.25 7.77
C GLY A 211 30.90 -12.07 8.40
N CYS A 212 31.07 -10.94 7.68
CA CYS A 212 31.76 -9.74 8.18
C CYS A 212 30.95 -8.44 8.00
N GLU A 213 29.69 -8.53 7.67
CA GLU A 213 28.78 -7.39 7.54
C GLU A 213 28.50 -6.70 8.88
N VAL A 214 28.10 -5.43 8.84
CA VAL A 214 27.62 -4.69 10.02
C VAL A 214 26.32 -5.31 10.54
N ASN A 215 25.44 -5.72 9.64
CA ASN A 215 24.16 -6.34 9.98
C ASN A 215 24.32 -7.86 10.23
N GLN A 216 25.05 -8.23 11.29
CA GLN A 216 25.33 -9.62 11.67
C GLN A 216 24.03 -10.39 11.99
N ILE A 217 23.93 -11.63 11.50
CA ILE A 217 22.76 -12.49 11.75
C ILE A 217 22.58 -12.72 13.25
N ASP A 218 23.64 -12.94 14.00
CA ASP A 218 23.55 -13.22 15.44
C ASP A 218 22.99 -12.03 16.22
N PHE A 219 23.37 -10.80 15.86
CA PHE A 219 22.81 -9.60 16.48
C PHE A 219 21.31 -9.46 16.19
N LEU A 220 20.88 -9.78 14.95
CA LEU A 220 19.46 -9.78 14.59
C LEU A 220 18.67 -10.82 15.39
N LEU A 221 19.19 -12.03 15.53
CA LEU A 221 18.55 -13.11 16.30
C LEU A 221 18.44 -12.75 17.79
N GLU A 222 19.52 -12.27 18.39
CA GLU A 222 19.57 -11.88 19.80
C GLU A 222 18.63 -10.71 20.10
N ALA A 223 18.72 -9.63 19.32
CA ALA A 223 17.89 -8.43 19.51
C ALA A 223 16.39 -8.70 19.42
N ASN A 224 15.98 -9.73 18.68
CA ASN A 224 14.59 -10.07 18.43
C ASN A 224 14.15 -11.40 19.04
N GLN A 225 14.99 -12.00 19.89
CA GLN A 225 14.72 -13.28 20.58
C GLN A 225 14.31 -14.41 19.60
N LEU A 226 14.96 -14.45 18.44
CA LEU A 226 14.74 -15.48 17.43
C LEU A 226 15.69 -16.65 17.67
N GLU A 227 15.14 -17.86 17.72
CA GLU A 227 15.92 -19.07 17.95
C GLU A 227 16.11 -19.88 16.65
N ARG A 228 17.35 -20.35 16.45
CA ARG A 228 17.64 -21.31 15.39
C ARG A 228 16.90 -22.62 15.64
N GLY A 229 16.40 -23.22 14.59
CA GLY A 229 15.63 -24.44 14.70
C GLY A 229 15.17 -24.96 13.32
N PRO A 230 14.26 -25.92 13.28
CA PRO A 230 13.80 -26.50 12.02
C PRO A 230 13.19 -25.48 11.03
N ARG A 231 12.69 -24.35 11.54
CA ARG A 231 12.04 -23.29 10.74
C ARG A 231 12.90 -22.06 10.50
N LEU A 232 13.99 -21.89 11.25
CA LEU A 232 14.93 -20.79 11.10
C LEU A 232 16.35 -21.30 11.06
N ARG A 233 16.90 -21.39 9.87
CA ARG A 233 18.27 -21.81 9.61
C ARG A 233 19.13 -20.60 9.27
N THR A 234 20.41 -20.68 9.58
CA THR A 234 21.37 -19.60 9.28
C THR A 234 22.63 -20.20 8.68
N MET A 235 23.29 -19.47 7.78
CA MET A 235 24.60 -19.80 7.24
C MET A 235 25.28 -18.53 6.73
N THR A 236 26.63 -18.54 6.70
CA THR A 236 27.43 -17.49 6.08
C THR A 236 28.30 -18.08 4.97
N LEU A 237 28.60 -17.26 3.95
CA LEU A 237 29.46 -17.68 2.84
C LEU A 237 30.89 -18.01 3.32
N GLN A 238 31.38 -17.21 4.27
CA GLN A 238 32.74 -17.38 4.80
C GLN A 238 32.91 -18.70 5.57
N GLU A 239 31.99 -19.01 6.50
CA GLU A 239 32.03 -20.25 7.28
C GLU A 239 31.73 -21.49 6.42
N THR A 240 30.84 -21.37 5.45
CA THR A 240 30.48 -22.49 4.56
C THR A 240 31.59 -22.78 3.53
N GLY A 241 32.50 -21.83 3.30
CA GLY A 241 33.65 -21.99 2.42
C GLY A 241 33.38 -21.57 0.97
N GLY A 242 32.52 -20.52 0.77
CA GLY A 242 32.28 -19.82 -0.48
C GLY A 242 30.93 -20.15 -1.14
N THR A 243 30.65 -19.43 -2.21
CA THR A 243 29.31 -19.37 -2.84
C THR A 243 28.76 -20.75 -3.23
N ARG A 244 29.53 -21.57 -3.95
CA ARG A 244 29.07 -22.89 -4.41
C ARG A 244 28.70 -23.80 -3.24
N LYS A 245 29.53 -23.88 -2.23
CA LYS A 245 29.27 -24.72 -1.04
C LYS A 245 28.06 -24.19 -0.25
N THR A 246 27.85 -22.87 -0.23
CA THR A 246 26.68 -22.26 0.40
C THR A 246 25.40 -22.66 -0.33
N ILE A 247 25.40 -22.67 -1.67
CA ILE A 247 24.26 -23.12 -2.47
C ILE A 247 23.98 -24.61 -2.23
N GLU A 248 25.02 -25.45 -2.27
CA GLU A 248 24.89 -26.90 -2.02
C GLU A 248 24.29 -27.18 -0.63
N LYS A 249 24.84 -26.53 0.40
CA LYS A 249 24.35 -26.66 1.77
C LYS A 249 22.93 -26.10 1.94
N GLY A 250 22.65 -24.95 1.34
CA GLY A 250 21.33 -24.33 1.36
C GLY A 250 20.26 -25.21 0.73
N LEU A 251 20.58 -25.87 -0.40
CA LEU A 251 19.67 -26.82 -1.05
C LEU A 251 19.34 -28.01 -0.14
N GLN A 252 20.34 -28.58 0.55
CA GLN A 252 20.11 -29.61 1.55
C GLN A 252 19.17 -29.15 2.66
N LEU A 253 19.36 -27.92 3.17
CA LEU A 253 18.47 -27.35 4.18
C LEU A 253 17.02 -27.16 3.64
N ILE A 254 16.86 -26.75 2.40
CA ILE A 254 15.53 -26.63 1.76
C ILE A 254 14.89 -28.01 1.64
N GLU A 255 15.62 -29.03 1.21
CA GLU A 255 15.12 -30.41 1.11
C GLU A 255 14.68 -30.97 2.46
N GLU A 256 15.35 -30.59 3.58
CA GLU A 256 14.91 -30.93 4.93
C GLU A 256 13.65 -30.15 5.36
N MET A 257 13.50 -28.90 4.90
CA MET A 257 12.40 -28.02 5.29
C MET A 257 11.11 -28.28 4.50
N LEU A 258 11.21 -28.70 3.23
CA LEU A 258 10.05 -28.94 2.35
C LEU A 258 9.03 -29.94 2.93
N PRO A 259 9.43 -31.11 3.46
CA PRO A 259 8.49 -32.05 4.10
C PRO A 259 7.76 -31.44 5.30
N LEU A 260 8.48 -30.62 6.11
CA LEU A 260 7.91 -29.97 7.28
C LEU A 260 6.93 -28.85 6.87
N ALA A 261 7.29 -28.06 5.87
CA ALA A 261 6.43 -27.03 5.32
C ALA A 261 5.15 -27.63 4.72
N ASN A 262 5.29 -28.76 4.02
CA ASN A 262 4.18 -29.45 3.37
C ASN A 262 3.18 -30.10 4.36
N GLN A 263 3.53 -30.26 5.64
CA GLN A 263 2.59 -30.71 6.67
C GLN A 263 1.54 -29.67 7.02
N SER A 264 1.83 -28.38 6.75
CA SER A 264 0.85 -27.31 6.97
C SER A 264 -0.38 -27.53 6.06
N ARG A 265 -1.56 -27.33 6.63
CA ARG A 265 -2.84 -27.40 5.91
C ARG A 265 -3.59 -26.12 6.15
N ARG A 266 -4.40 -25.72 5.17
CA ARG A 266 -5.38 -24.65 5.37
C ARG A 266 -6.48 -25.15 6.30
N GLU A 267 -6.92 -24.25 7.16
CA GLU A 267 -8.05 -24.43 8.05
C GLU A 267 -8.88 -23.15 8.08
N THR A 268 -10.16 -23.29 8.43
CA THR A 268 -11.06 -22.14 8.54
C THR A 268 -10.60 -21.21 9.68
N CYS A 269 -10.27 -19.98 9.33
CA CYS A 269 -9.80 -18.93 10.22
C CYS A 269 -10.72 -17.71 10.12
N PRO A 270 -10.97 -16.96 11.21
CA PRO A 270 -11.78 -15.75 11.14
C PRO A 270 -11.03 -14.62 10.43
N ALA A 271 -11.76 -13.76 9.73
CA ALA A 271 -11.19 -12.58 9.03
C ALA A 271 -10.43 -11.63 9.98
N SER A 272 -10.65 -11.74 11.29
CA SER A 272 -9.88 -11.01 12.31
C SER A 272 -8.38 -11.33 12.31
N GLU A 273 -7.95 -12.42 11.66
CA GLU A 273 -6.54 -12.78 11.50
C GLU A 273 -5.90 -12.13 10.26
N LEU A 274 -6.69 -11.43 9.43
CA LEU A 274 -6.17 -10.72 8.27
C LEU A 274 -5.63 -9.34 8.67
N THR A 275 -4.50 -9.01 8.06
CA THR A 275 -3.91 -7.66 8.06
C THR A 275 -3.70 -7.25 6.61
N LEU A 276 -4.52 -6.30 6.15
CA LEU A 276 -4.58 -5.84 4.76
C LEU A 276 -3.73 -4.59 4.58
N ALA A 277 -2.69 -4.66 3.76
CA ALA A 277 -1.95 -3.49 3.32
C ALA A 277 -2.74 -2.71 2.26
N LEU A 278 -2.86 -1.40 2.44
CA LEU A 278 -3.57 -0.47 1.57
C LEU A 278 -2.54 0.38 0.81
N GLN A 279 -2.38 0.13 -0.48
CA GLN A 279 -1.35 0.78 -1.30
C GLN A 279 -1.95 1.47 -2.53
N CYS A 280 -1.27 2.50 -3.05
CA CYS A 280 -1.59 3.07 -4.36
C CYS A 280 -0.33 3.48 -5.11
N GLY A 281 -0.26 3.16 -6.40
CA GLY A 281 0.81 3.57 -7.30
C GLY A 281 0.27 3.91 -8.67
N GLY A 282 0.92 4.85 -9.40
CA GLY A 282 0.40 5.31 -10.68
C GLY A 282 -0.98 5.95 -10.57
N SER A 283 -1.24 6.73 -9.52
CA SER A 283 -2.54 7.35 -9.25
C SER A 283 -2.95 8.36 -10.33
N ASP A 284 -4.25 8.47 -10.56
CA ASP A 284 -4.91 9.45 -11.45
C ASP A 284 -6.04 10.19 -10.72
N ALA A 285 -6.75 11.05 -11.41
CA ALA A 285 -7.88 11.78 -10.84
C ALA A 285 -9.04 10.89 -10.39
N TYR A 286 -9.18 9.69 -10.98
CA TYR A 286 -10.23 8.72 -10.61
C TYR A 286 -9.88 7.95 -9.33
N SER A 287 -8.62 7.86 -8.96
CA SER A 287 -8.17 7.13 -7.77
C SER A 287 -8.97 7.48 -6.52
N GLY A 288 -9.17 8.78 -6.26
CA GLY A 288 -9.95 9.27 -5.12
C GLY A 288 -11.49 9.25 -5.32
N MET A 289 -11.97 8.80 -6.47
CA MET A 289 -13.40 8.77 -6.78
C MET A 289 -13.97 7.36 -6.95
N THR A 290 -13.10 6.38 -7.20
CA THR A 290 -13.49 4.98 -7.49
C THR A 290 -12.76 3.99 -6.59
N ALA A 291 -11.56 3.53 -6.99
CA ALA A 291 -10.85 2.44 -6.33
C ALA A 291 -10.44 2.75 -4.88
N ASN A 292 -9.96 3.96 -4.57
CA ASN A 292 -9.52 4.27 -3.21
C ASN A 292 -10.67 4.31 -2.21
N PRO A 293 -11.80 5.01 -2.44
CA PRO A 293 -12.92 4.95 -1.51
C PRO A 293 -13.58 3.57 -1.47
N ALA A 294 -13.62 2.81 -2.58
CA ALA A 294 -14.11 1.43 -2.56
C ALA A 294 -13.20 0.51 -1.73
N LEU A 295 -11.88 0.65 -1.85
CA LEU A 295 -10.93 -0.04 -0.98
C LEU A 295 -11.08 0.40 0.48
N GLY A 296 -11.35 1.68 0.72
CA GLY A 296 -11.66 2.20 2.05
C GLY A 296 -12.89 1.54 2.67
N TYR A 297 -13.95 1.33 1.90
CA TYR A 297 -15.12 0.59 2.35
C TYR A 297 -14.80 -0.88 2.66
N ALA A 298 -13.99 -1.54 1.82
CA ALA A 298 -13.51 -2.89 2.08
C ALA A 298 -12.65 -2.96 3.36
N ALA A 299 -11.83 -1.94 3.63
CA ALA A 299 -11.07 -1.80 4.86
C ALA A 299 -12.00 -1.66 6.08
N ASP A 300 -13.05 -0.85 5.98
CA ASP A 300 -14.06 -0.72 7.03
C ASP A 300 -14.77 -2.05 7.31
N LEU A 301 -15.14 -2.80 6.27
CA LEU A 301 -15.71 -4.14 6.42
C LEU A 301 -14.73 -5.08 7.14
N LEU A 302 -13.47 -5.11 6.74
CA LEU A 302 -12.44 -5.93 7.40
C LEU A 302 -12.31 -5.56 8.88
N VAL A 303 -12.25 -4.27 9.22
CA VAL A 303 -12.19 -3.79 10.61
C VAL A 303 -13.43 -4.19 11.39
N ARG A 304 -14.63 -4.08 10.82
CA ARG A 304 -15.88 -4.54 11.43
C ARG A 304 -15.89 -6.04 11.71
N HIS A 305 -15.20 -6.84 10.90
CA HIS A 305 -14.95 -8.27 11.11
C HIS A 305 -13.78 -8.56 12.07
N GLY A 306 -13.18 -7.53 12.69
CA GLY A 306 -12.11 -7.63 13.67
C GLY A 306 -10.70 -7.71 13.10
N GLY A 307 -10.53 -7.55 11.78
CA GLY A 307 -9.23 -7.53 11.12
C GLY A 307 -8.49 -6.19 11.24
N THR A 308 -7.36 -6.08 10.57
CA THR A 308 -6.51 -4.89 10.56
C THR A 308 -6.31 -4.37 9.14
N ALA A 309 -6.49 -3.07 8.94
CA ALA A 309 -6.18 -2.38 7.69
C ALA A 309 -5.04 -1.39 7.92
N VAL A 310 -4.00 -1.46 7.10
CA VAL A 310 -2.75 -0.68 7.28
C VAL A 310 -2.61 0.32 6.13
N LEU A 311 -2.81 1.60 6.40
CA LEU A 311 -2.45 2.67 5.48
C LEU A 311 -0.99 3.07 5.73
N ALA A 312 -0.26 3.43 4.67
CA ALA A 312 1.13 3.85 4.75
C ALA A 312 1.39 5.06 3.84
N GLU A 313 2.68 5.37 3.59
CA GLU A 313 3.13 6.44 2.69
C GLU A 313 2.87 7.84 3.25
N THR A 314 3.62 8.20 4.31
CA THR A 314 3.45 9.49 5.00
C THR A 314 3.49 10.70 4.06
N PRO A 315 4.38 10.78 3.05
CA PRO A 315 4.33 11.87 2.08
C PRO A 315 3.04 11.93 1.27
N GLU A 316 2.34 10.80 1.09
CA GLU A 316 1.12 10.71 0.28
C GLU A 316 -0.17 11.01 1.04
N ILE A 317 -0.08 11.27 2.34
CA ILE A 317 -1.20 11.83 3.12
C ILE A 317 -0.96 13.28 3.53
N TYR A 318 0.14 13.89 3.09
CA TYR A 318 0.51 15.26 3.41
C TYR A 318 -0.56 16.27 2.99
N GLY A 319 -1.10 17.02 3.94
CA GLY A 319 -2.21 17.93 3.74
C GLY A 319 -3.61 17.30 3.92
N ALA A 320 -3.70 15.97 4.04
CA ALA A 320 -4.92 15.23 4.36
C ALA A 320 -4.86 14.53 5.73
N GLU A 321 -3.75 14.63 6.46
CA GLU A 321 -3.55 13.98 7.76
C GLU A 321 -4.61 14.37 8.79
N HIS A 322 -5.19 15.56 8.68
CA HIS A 322 -6.29 16.01 9.55
C HIS A 322 -7.53 15.10 9.46
N LEU A 323 -7.77 14.45 8.30
CA LEU A 323 -8.87 13.48 8.14
C LEU A 323 -8.65 12.22 8.99
N LEU A 324 -7.39 11.92 9.34
CA LEU A 324 -7.01 10.79 10.18
C LEU A 324 -6.95 11.19 11.65
N THR A 325 -6.35 12.33 11.98
CA THR A 325 -6.24 12.81 13.37
C THR A 325 -7.60 13.09 14.01
N ARG A 326 -8.57 13.59 13.22
CA ARG A 326 -9.95 13.83 13.68
C ARG A 326 -10.66 12.56 14.14
N ARG A 327 -10.31 11.41 13.59
CA ARG A 327 -10.88 10.09 13.95
C ARG A 327 -9.89 9.19 14.69
N ALA A 328 -8.81 9.74 15.25
CA ALA A 328 -7.91 9.00 16.11
C ALA A 328 -8.62 8.57 17.42
N VAL A 329 -8.29 7.37 17.93
CA VAL A 329 -8.89 6.84 19.16
C VAL A 329 -8.47 7.63 20.38
N SER A 330 -7.31 8.28 20.33
CA SER A 330 -6.80 9.18 21.36
C SER A 330 -5.96 10.30 20.75
N LYS A 331 -5.73 11.37 21.54
CA LYS A 331 -4.89 12.49 21.13
C LYS A 331 -3.45 12.05 20.85
N GLU A 332 -2.92 11.14 21.65
CA GLU A 332 -1.55 10.62 21.53
C GLU A 332 -1.35 9.88 20.19
N VAL A 333 -2.35 9.14 19.73
CA VAL A 333 -2.32 8.48 18.41
C VAL A 333 -2.29 9.53 17.29
N GLY A 334 -3.11 10.58 17.40
CA GLY A 334 -3.11 11.67 16.43
C GLY A 334 -1.79 12.47 16.45
N GLU A 335 -1.23 12.75 17.62
CA GLU A 335 0.05 13.46 17.79
C GLU A 335 1.22 12.66 17.17
N LYS A 336 1.26 11.34 17.33
CA LYS A 336 2.25 10.48 16.65
C LYS A 336 2.20 10.62 15.13
N LEU A 337 1.00 10.73 14.53
CA LEU A 337 0.88 10.96 13.09
C LEU A 337 1.47 12.32 12.69
N VAL A 338 1.11 13.37 13.42
CA VAL A 338 1.64 14.73 13.17
C VAL A 338 3.15 14.78 13.35
N GLU A 339 3.70 14.05 14.34
CA GLU A 339 5.16 13.91 14.52
C GLU A 339 5.82 13.31 13.28
N ARG A 340 5.23 12.29 12.65
CA ARG A 340 5.77 11.70 11.41
C ARG A 340 5.71 12.70 10.25
N ILE A 341 4.63 13.46 10.10
CA ILE A 341 4.52 14.52 9.08
C ILE A 341 5.67 15.54 9.23
N LYS A 342 5.90 16.04 10.44
CA LYS A 342 6.98 16.99 10.73
C LYS A 342 8.37 16.40 10.44
N TRP A 343 8.58 15.15 10.81
CA TRP A 343 9.81 14.44 10.51
C TRP A 343 10.07 14.40 8.99
N TRP A 344 9.03 14.16 8.18
CA TRP A 344 9.15 14.14 6.72
C TRP A 344 9.42 15.52 6.13
N GLU A 345 8.83 16.59 6.67
CA GLU A 345 9.15 17.98 6.27
C GLU A 345 10.64 18.27 6.48
N GLU A 346 11.17 17.93 7.66
CA GLU A 346 12.59 18.09 7.99
C GLU A 346 13.50 17.21 7.14
N TYR A 347 13.09 15.96 6.90
CA TYR A 347 13.83 15.00 6.09
C TYR A 347 13.93 15.48 4.64
N CYS A 348 12.84 15.93 4.03
CA CYS A 348 12.82 16.51 2.70
C CYS A 348 13.72 17.74 2.62
N ALA A 349 13.59 18.67 3.55
CA ALA A 349 14.40 19.90 3.58
C ALA A 349 15.92 19.60 3.66
N ARG A 350 16.33 18.66 4.54
CA ARG A 350 17.73 18.24 4.67
C ARG A 350 18.31 17.60 3.40
N ASN A 351 17.45 16.97 2.59
CA ASN A 351 17.86 16.29 1.36
C ASN A 351 17.59 17.13 0.10
N GLY A 352 17.25 18.43 0.24
CA GLY A 352 17.00 19.33 -0.89
C GLY A 352 15.72 18.99 -1.69
N GLY A 353 14.79 18.27 -1.08
CA GLY A 353 13.47 17.92 -1.63
C GLY A 353 12.35 18.72 -0.99
N GLU A 354 11.14 18.53 -1.51
CA GLU A 354 9.91 19.12 -0.97
C GLU A 354 8.76 18.13 -0.98
N MET A 355 7.79 18.29 -0.09
CA MET A 355 6.63 17.38 -0.01
C MET A 355 5.77 17.38 -1.27
N ASN A 356 5.71 18.50 -2.00
CA ASN A 356 4.97 18.62 -3.26
C ASN A 356 5.72 18.07 -4.50
N ASN A 357 6.88 17.43 -4.31
CA ASN A 357 7.58 16.73 -5.40
C ASN A 357 6.77 15.51 -5.92
N ASN A 358 5.88 14.98 -5.12
CA ASN A 358 4.80 14.08 -5.51
C ASN A 358 3.49 14.90 -5.59
N PRO A 359 2.66 14.89 -6.65
CA PRO A 359 2.52 13.85 -7.69
C PRO A 359 3.55 13.93 -8.84
N SER A 360 3.86 12.77 -9.39
CA SER A 360 4.77 12.61 -10.54
C SER A 360 4.18 13.22 -11.83
N PRO A 361 4.99 13.42 -12.90
CA PRO A 361 4.48 13.85 -14.19
C PRO A 361 3.35 12.95 -14.74
N GLY A 362 3.45 11.63 -14.55
CA GLY A 362 2.41 10.67 -14.96
C GLY A 362 1.09 10.84 -14.19
N ASN A 363 1.16 11.15 -12.90
CA ASN A 363 -0.03 11.46 -12.10
C ASN A 363 -0.68 12.79 -12.56
N LYS A 364 0.14 13.80 -12.87
CA LYS A 364 -0.35 15.09 -13.40
C LYS A 364 -1.02 14.90 -14.76
N ALA A 365 -0.43 14.14 -15.67
CA ALA A 365 -1.06 13.77 -16.94
C ALA A 365 -2.38 12.98 -16.75
N GLY A 366 -2.56 12.30 -15.61
CA GLY A 366 -3.80 11.65 -15.19
C GLY A 366 -4.82 12.57 -14.51
N GLY A 367 -4.58 13.88 -14.46
CA GLY A 367 -5.51 14.91 -13.95
C GLY A 367 -5.25 15.40 -12.53
N LEU A 368 -4.27 14.85 -11.79
CA LEU A 368 -3.87 15.36 -10.48
C LEU A 368 -3.04 16.64 -10.60
N THR A 369 -3.13 17.55 -9.62
CA THR A 369 -2.42 18.85 -9.62
C THR A 369 -1.32 18.92 -8.57
N THR A 370 -1.67 18.84 -7.30
CA THR A 370 -0.76 19.02 -6.16
C THR A 370 -0.78 17.79 -5.26
N ILE A 371 0.16 17.74 -4.31
CA ILE A 371 0.14 16.71 -3.27
C ILE A 371 -1.15 16.78 -2.43
N LEU A 372 -1.71 17.95 -2.21
CA LEU A 372 -2.96 18.11 -1.46
C LEU A 372 -4.11 17.31 -2.11
N GLU A 373 -4.26 17.39 -3.44
CA GLU A 373 -5.27 16.61 -4.16
C GLU A 373 -4.99 15.12 -4.10
N LYS A 374 -3.74 14.70 -4.32
CA LYS A 374 -3.34 13.30 -4.28
C LYS A 374 -3.58 12.70 -2.91
N SER A 375 -3.22 13.40 -1.84
CA SER A 375 -3.34 12.95 -0.46
C SER A 375 -4.79 12.74 -0.01
N LEU A 376 -5.71 13.58 -0.45
CA LEU A 376 -7.14 13.39 -0.17
C LEU A 376 -7.64 12.06 -0.75
N GLY A 377 -7.23 11.74 -1.98
CA GLY A 377 -7.55 10.47 -2.60
C GLY A 377 -6.85 9.29 -1.91
N ALA A 378 -5.58 9.43 -1.52
CA ALA A 378 -4.83 8.38 -0.84
C ALA A 378 -5.39 8.07 0.56
N ALA A 379 -5.75 9.09 1.35
CA ALA A 379 -6.35 8.93 2.67
C ALA A 379 -7.69 8.16 2.63
N ALA A 380 -8.44 8.25 1.52
CA ALA A 380 -9.71 7.55 1.35
C ALA A 380 -9.57 6.02 1.38
N LYS A 381 -8.40 5.45 1.05
CA LYS A 381 -8.11 4.01 1.21
C LYS A 381 -8.29 3.51 2.65
N GLY A 382 -8.10 4.39 3.62
CA GLY A 382 -8.24 4.07 5.05
C GLY A 382 -9.69 4.02 5.54
N GLY A 383 -10.69 4.17 4.68
CA GLY A 383 -12.11 4.11 5.06
C GLY A 383 -12.52 5.18 6.06
N THR A 384 -13.46 4.83 6.93
CA THR A 384 -14.08 5.73 7.91
C THR A 384 -13.93 5.30 9.37
N THR A 385 -13.43 4.10 9.64
CA THR A 385 -13.17 3.61 11.00
C THR A 385 -12.07 4.39 11.70
N ASN A 386 -12.01 4.32 13.02
CA ASN A 386 -11.07 5.08 13.82
C ASN A 386 -9.62 4.67 13.56
N LEU A 387 -8.71 5.65 13.55
CA LEU A 387 -7.26 5.41 13.58
C LEU A 387 -6.87 4.90 14.96
N THR A 388 -6.53 3.60 15.06
CA THR A 388 -6.25 2.92 16.34
C THR A 388 -4.77 2.93 16.73
N GLY A 389 -3.85 3.14 15.78
CA GLY A 389 -2.42 3.17 16.05
C GLY A 389 -1.61 3.80 14.92
N VAL A 390 -0.44 4.31 15.27
CA VAL A 390 0.57 4.84 14.34
C VAL A 390 1.90 4.17 14.66
N TYR A 391 2.52 3.59 13.64
CA TYR A 391 3.72 2.75 13.73
C TYR A 391 4.84 3.30 12.89
N LYS A 392 6.09 3.07 13.31
CA LYS A 392 7.28 3.32 12.50
C LYS A 392 7.39 2.29 11.38
N TYR A 393 8.26 2.57 10.41
CA TYR A 393 8.53 1.67 9.28
C TYR A 393 8.92 0.27 9.75
N GLY A 394 8.19 -0.75 9.31
CA GLY A 394 8.44 -2.14 9.64
C GLY A 394 8.20 -2.52 11.11
N GLU A 395 7.68 -1.61 11.93
CA GLU A 395 7.33 -1.89 13.32
C GLU A 395 6.16 -2.87 13.40
N LYS A 396 6.25 -3.84 14.34
CA LYS A 396 5.20 -4.85 14.51
C LYS A 396 3.89 -4.21 14.92
N ILE A 397 2.85 -4.42 14.14
CA ILE A 397 1.49 -4.00 14.46
C ILE A 397 0.90 -4.97 15.48
N ASP A 398 0.50 -4.45 16.63
CA ASP A 398 -0.06 -5.19 17.75
C ASP A 398 -1.49 -4.80 18.10
N THR A 399 -2.03 -3.74 17.47
CA THR A 399 -3.43 -3.33 17.60
C THR A 399 -4.28 -3.84 16.44
N LYS A 400 -5.58 -4.00 16.69
CA LYS A 400 -6.58 -4.30 15.66
C LYS A 400 -7.27 -3.02 15.21
N GLY A 401 -7.81 -3.03 14.00
CA GLY A 401 -8.54 -1.92 13.42
C GLY A 401 -7.76 -1.21 12.31
N PHE A 402 -8.11 0.03 12.03
CA PHE A 402 -7.39 0.84 11.05
C PHE A 402 -6.15 1.47 11.71
N VAL A 403 -4.99 1.24 11.12
CA VAL A 403 -3.70 1.75 11.60
C VAL A 403 -2.93 2.46 10.48
N PHE A 404 -1.99 3.30 10.87
CA PHE A 404 -1.05 3.95 9.96
C PHE A 404 0.38 3.50 10.23
N MET A 405 1.14 3.16 9.18
CA MET A 405 2.57 2.85 9.27
C MET A 405 3.38 3.88 8.47
N ASP A 406 4.37 4.48 9.10
CA ASP A 406 5.29 5.41 8.44
C ASP A 406 6.09 4.72 7.33
N SER A 407 6.12 5.31 6.13
CA SER A 407 6.95 4.84 5.01
C SER A 407 7.12 5.92 3.95
N PRO A 408 8.13 5.80 3.06
CA PRO A 408 8.20 6.65 1.87
C PRO A 408 7.02 6.39 0.92
N GLY A 409 6.69 7.38 0.09
CA GLY A 409 5.76 7.25 -1.05
C GLY A 409 6.44 6.55 -2.23
N TYR A 410 6.91 5.32 -2.02
CA TYR A 410 7.56 4.47 -3.00
C TYR A 410 7.10 3.02 -2.80
N ASP A 411 6.28 2.53 -3.71
CA ASP A 411 5.51 1.29 -3.57
C ASP A 411 6.30 0.09 -3.01
N PRO A 412 7.46 -0.32 -3.59
CA PRO A 412 8.17 -1.49 -3.09
C PRO A 412 8.69 -1.30 -1.66
N ALA A 413 9.20 -0.12 -1.33
CA ALA A 413 9.69 0.15 0.02
C ALA A 413 8.53 0.21 1.02
N SER A 414 7.42 0.86 0.67
CA SER A 414 6.24 0.96 1.51
C SER A 414 5.66 -0.43 1.82
N ILE A 415 5.42 -1.24 0.79
CA ILE A 415 4.85 -2.59 0.97
C ILE A 415 5.81 -3.52 1.71
N THR A 416 7.13 -3.42 1.48
CA THR A 416 8.12 -4.16 2.28
C THR A 416 7.96 -3.85 3.76
N GLY A 417 7.79 -2.58 4.14
CA GLY A 417 7.50 -2.18 5.52
C GLY A 417 6.18 -2.74 6.04
N GLN A 418 5.09 -2.64 5.26
CA GLN A 418 3.77 -3.13 5.65
C GLN A 418 3.77 -4.66 5.87
N VAL A 419 4.44 -5.43 4.99
CA VAL A 419 4.58 -6.88 5.14
C VAL A 419 5.43 -7.21 6.38
N ALA A 420 6.54 -6.50 6.59
CA ALA A 420 7.35 -6.64 7.80
C ALA A 420 6.54 -6.37 9.08
N SER A 421 5.63 -5.40 9.03
CA SER A 421 4.74 -5.05 10.14
C SER A 421 3.65 -6.10 10.39
N GLY A 422 3.44 -7.06 9.47
CA GLY A 422 2.51 -8.18 9.61
C GLY A 422 1.40 -8.27 8.58
N SER A 423 1.39 -7.42 7.55
CA SER A 423 0.38 -7.48 6.49
C SER A 423 0.51 -8.77 5.68
N ASN A 424 -0.54 -9.58 5.62
CA ASN A 424 -0.55 -10.89 4.98
C ASN A 424 -1.33 -10.93 3.65
N VAL A 425 -1.95 -9.82 3.25
CA VAL A 425 -2.57 -9.55 1.94
C VAL A 425 -2.32 -8.08 1.59
N VAL A 426 -2.12 -7.78 0.30
CA VAL A 426 -1.94 -6.42 -0.23
C VAL A 426 -3.06 -6.07 -1.21
N ALA A 427 -3.66 -4.90 -1.08
CA ALA A 427 -4.56 -4.32 -2.06
C ALA A 427 -3.93 -3.03 -2.63
N PHE A 428 -3.70 -3.03 -3.93
CA PHE A 428 -2.94 -2.00 -4.65
C PHE A 428 -3.82 -1.32 -5.70
N THR A 429 -4.18 -0.07 -5.48
CA THR A 429 -4.97 0.71 -6.45
C THR A 429 -4.08 1.41 -7.46
N THR A 430 -4.51 1.49 -8.71
CA THR A 430 -3.76 2.18 -9.78
C THR A 430 -4.68 2.75 -10.85
N GLY A 431 -4.38 3.96 -11.33
CA GLY A 431 -5.11 4.62 -12.42
C GLY A 431 -4.37 4.60 -13.74
N ARG A 432 -3.03 4.61 -13.69
CA ARG A 432 -2.17 4.58 -14.87
C ARG A 432 -1.74 3.16 -15.25
N GLY A 433 -1.86 2.23 -14.32
CA GLY A 433 -1.42 0.85 -14.42
C GLY A 433 -0.16 0.57 -13.61
N SER A 434 -0.05 -0.63 -13.06
CA SER A 434 1.10 -1.14 -12.34
C SER A 434 1.22 -2.65 -12.52
N CYS A 435 2.44 -3.15 -12.61
CA CYS A 435 2.75 -4.58 -12.65
C CYS A 435 3.21 -5.11 -11.27
N TYR A 436 3.07 -4.33 -10.20
CA TYR A 436 3.57 -4.70 -8.88
C TYR A 436 3.03 -6.04 -8.40
N GLY A 437 3.91 -6.85 -7.82
CA GLY A 437 3.60 -8.06 -7.06
C GLY A 437 4.48 -8.11 -5.83
N CYS A 438 4.15 -8.94 -4.85
CA CYS A 438 4.95 -9.12 -3.65
C CYS A 438 4.96 -10.59 -3.24
N LYS A 439 6.13 -11.11 -2.91
CA LYS A 439 6.30 -12.36 -2.18
C LYS A 439 6.83 -12.03 -0.79
N PRO A 440 6.27 -12.55 0.29
CA PRO A 440 5.32 -13.67 0.35
C PRO A 440 3.84 -13.27 0.41
N ALA A 441 3.47 -12.00 0.38
CA ALA A 441 2.09 -11.56 0.52
C ALA A 441 1.42 -11.41 -0.86
N PRO A 442 0.25 -12.05 -1.10
CA PRO A 442 -0.47 -11.88 -2.36
C PRO A 442 -0.89 -10.43 -2.56
N SER A 443 -0.70 -9.90 -3.77
CA SER A 443 -0.99 -8.49 -4.11
C SER A 443 -2.07 -8.41 -5.17
N MET A 444 -3.26 -7.93 -4.79
CA MET A 444 -4.37 -7.65 -5.71
C MET A 444 -4.23 -6.26 -6.30
N LYS A 445 -4.39 -6.10 -7.61
CA LYS A 445 -4.41 -4.80 -8.28
C LYS A 445 -5.81 -4.37 -8.67
N LEU A 446 -6.18 -3.14 -8.28
CA LEU A 446 -7.49 -2.54 -8.41
C LEU A 446 -7.40 -1.35 -9.38
N ALA A 447 -8.00 -1.49 -10.56
CA ALA A 447 -8.01 -0.46 -11.58
C ALA A 447 -9.01 0.64 -11.24
N THR A 448 -8.63 1.91 -11.33
CA THR A 448 -9.52 3.05 -11.05
C THR A 448 -10.50 3.35 -12.17
N ASN A 449 -10.21 2.89 -13.40
CA ASN A 449 -11.02 3.14 -14.58
C ASN A 449 -11.01 1.97 -15.55
N SER A 450 -12.12 1.77 -16.27
CA SER A 450 -12.32 0.61 -17.15
C SER A 450 -11.37 0.59 -18.35
N ALA A 451 -11.04 1.74 -18.93
CA ALA A 451 -10.14 1.81 -20.09
C ALA A 451 -8.71 1.31 -19.76
N MET A 452 -8.21 1.61 -18.56
CA MET A 452 -6.91 1.09 -18.10
C MET A 452 -7.03 -0.40 -17.76
N TYR A 453 -8.10 -0.81 -17.10
CA TYR A 453 -8.37 -2.22 -16.81
C TYR A 453 -8.37 -3.08 -18.09
N GLU A 454 -9.06 -2.65 -19.14
CA GLU A 454 -9.10 -3.37 -20.42
C GLU A 454 -7.72 -3.46 -21.06
N ARG A 455 -6.96 -2.36 -21.06
CA ARG A 455 -5.60 -2.30 -21.64
C ARG A 455 -4.60 -3.19 -20.90
N MET A 456 -4.73 -3.31 -19.57
CA MET A 456 -3.83 -4.09 -18.69
C MET A 456 -4.58 -5.23 -17.99
N SER A 457 -5.51 -5.87 -18.68
CA SER A 457 -6.39 -6.88 -18.09
C SER A 457 -5.65 -8.11 -17.53
N GLU A 458 -4.44 -8.39 -18.02
CA GLU A 458 -3.60 -9.47 -17.50
C GLU A 458 -2.94 -9.15 -16.15
N ASP A 459 -2.80 -7.84 -15.83
CA ASP A 459 -2.21 -7.37 -14.58
C ASP A 459 -3.25 -6.99 -13.51
N MET A 460 -4.46 -6.58 -13.91
CA MET A 460 -5.48 -6.03 -13.01
C MET A 460 -6.47 -7.07 -12.53
N ASP A 461 -6.63 -7.23 -11.22
CA ASP A 461 -7.54 -8.21 -10.61
C ASP A 461 -9.00 -7.72 -10.60
N ILE A 462 -9.22 -6.43 -10.28
CA ILE A 462 -10.56 -5.83 -10.16
C ILE A 462 -10.65 -4.53 -10.97
N ASN A 463 -11.78 -4.35 -11.67
CA ASN A 463 -12.15 -3.10 -12.32
C ASN A 463 -13.08 -2.29 -11.43
N CYS A 464 -12.62 -1.15 -10.88
CA CYS A 464 -13.46 -0.20 -10.14
C CYS A 464 -14.04 0.91 -11.04
N GLY A 465 -13.74 0.91 -12.35
CA GLY A 465 -14.29 1.86 -13.32
C GLY A 465 -15.82 1.93 -13.36
N PRO A 466 -16.57 0.82 -13.18
CA PRO A 466 -18.03 0.80 -13.14
C PRO A 466 -18.65 1.77 -12.12
N VAL A 467 -17.95 2.17 -11.07
CA VAL A 467 -18.40 3.25 -10.17
C VAL A 467 -18.70 4.54 -10.95
N MET A 468 -17.83 4.88 -11.92
CA MET A 468 -18.03 6.08 -12.76
C MET A 468 -18.82 5.79 -14.02
N ASP A 469 -18.61 4.61 -14.63
CA ASP A 469 -19.13 4.31 -15.97
C ASP A 469 -20.58 3.81 -15.92
N GLN A 470 -20.96 3.11 -14.83
CA GLN A 470 -22.24 2.37 -14.72
C GLN A 470 -23.06 2.77 -13.48
N GLY A 471 -22.53 3.64 -12.61
CA GLY A 471 -23.21 4.06 -11.39
C GLY A 471 -23.24 2.99 -10.29
N VAL A 472 -22.30 2.03 -10.32
CA VAL A 472 -22.09 1.10 -9.20
C VAL A 472 -21.70 1.89 -7.96
N SER A 473 -22.31 1.60 -6.82
CA SER A 473 -22.00 2.32 -5.58
C SER A 473 -20.60 1.97 -5.05
N ILE A 474 -20.04 2.85 -4.23
CA ILE A 474 -18.78 2.61 -3.53
C ILE A 474 -18.92 1.39 -2.59
N GLU A 475 -20.08 1.25 -1.95
CA GLU A 475 -20.40 0.17 -1.04
C GLU A 475 -20.46 -1.20 -1.76
N GLU A 476 -21.10 -1.26 -2.92
CA GLU A 476 -21.14 -2.49 -3.75
C GLU A 476 -19.75 -2.87 -4.23
N MET A 477 -18.98 -1.92 -4.75
CA MET A 477 -17.62 -2.16 -5.21
C MET A 477 -16.69 -2.55 -4.05
N GLY A 478 -16.82 -1.91 -2.90
CA GLY A 478 -16.04 -2.22 -1.70
C GLY A 478 -16.37 -3.60 -1.13
N THR A 479 -17.64 -4.02 -1.21
CA THR A 479 -18.06 -5.38 -0.84
C THR A 479 -17.40 -6.42 -1.76
N GLN A 480 -17.38 -6.19 -3.07
CA GLN A 480 -16.69 -7.05 -4.03
C GLN A 480 -15.19 -7.15 -3.75
N ILE A 481 -14.54 -6.04 -3.38
CA ILE A 481 -13.14 -6.02 -2.98
C ILE A 481 -12.93 -6.85 -1.71
N PHE A 482 -13.76 -6.68 -0.69
CA PHE A 482 -13.67 -7.45 0.57
C PHE A 482 -13.82 -8.96 0.33
N GLU A 483 -14.80 -9.37 -0.46
CA GLU A 483 -14.98 -10.77 -0.85
C GLU A 483 -13.77 -11.32 -1.60
N GLN A 484 -13.17 -10.53 -2.50
CA GLN A 484 -11.95 -10.93 -3.21
C GLN A 484 -10.76 -11.05 -2.24
N VAL A 485 -10.63 -10.17 -1.24
CA VAL A 485 -9.63 -10.31 -0.18
C VAL A 485 -9.75 -11.67 0.52
N LEU A 486 -10.97 -12.09 0.87
CA LEU A 486 -11.20 -13.40 1.51
C LEU A 486 -10.86 -14.57 0.59
N ARG A 487 -11.20 -14.50 -0.71
CA ARG A 487 -10.84 -15.53 -1.70
C ARG A 487 -9.33 -15.64 -1.88
N VAL A 488 -8.65 -14.49 -2.03
CA VAL A 488 -7.19 -14.45 -2.17
C VAL A 488 -6.51 -14.95 -0.91
N ALA A 489 -6.98 -14.57 0.28
CA ALA A 489 -6.49 -15.09 1.54
C ALA A 489 -6.67 -16.60 1.66
N SER A 490 -7.73 -17.14 1.07
CA SER A 490 -8.05 -18.58 1.02
C SER A 490 -7.23 -19.36 -0.03
N GLY A 491 -6.38 -18.70 -0.81
CA GLY A 491 -5.46 -19.34 -1.74
C GLY A 491 -5.75 -19.11 -3.22
N GLU A 492 -6.78 -18.34 -3.57
CA GLU A 492 -6.93 -17.86 -4.94
C GLU A 492 -5.72 -17.02 -5.32
N LYS A 493 -5.10 -17.33 -6.47
CA LYS A 493 -3.92 -16.60 -6.93
C LYS A 493 -4.30 -15.31 -7.62
N THR A 494 -3.65 -14.23 -7.21
CA THR A 494 -3.72 -12.94 -7.91
C THR A 494 -3.05 -13.04 -9.28
N LYS A 495 -3.31 -12.06 -10.15
CA LYS A 495 -2.68 -12.01 -11.48
C LYS A 495 -1.17 -11.85 -11.38
N SER A 496 -0.65 -11.05 -10.44
CA SER A 496 0.79 -10.96 -10.19
C SER A 496 1.42 -12.29 -9.78
N GLU A 497 0.75 -13.10 -8.95
CA GLU A 497 1.23 -14.44 -8.60
C GLU A 497 1.22 -15.40 -9.79
N ARG A 498 0.19 -15.33 -10.66
CA ARG A 498 0.11 -16.15 -11.89
C ARG A 498 1.21 -15.79 -12.90
N LEU A 499 1.62 -14.53 -12.94
CA LEU A 499 2.73 -14.03 -13.76
C LEU A 499 4.10 -14.27 -13.10
N GLY A 500 4.15 -14.75 -11.85
CA GLY A 500 5.39 -15.02 -11.11
C GLY A 500 6.09 -13.76 -10.57
N ILE A 501 5.43 -12.59 -10.57
CA ILE A 501 6.00 -11.31 -10.11
C ILE A 501 6.17 -11.32 -8.58
N GLY A 502 7.23 -10.65 -8.08
CA GLY A 502 7.49 -10.49 -6.64
C GLY A 502 8.89 -10.92 -6.20
N ASP A 503 9.83 -11.13 -7.14
CA ASP A 503 11.21 -11.53 -6.84
C ASP A 503 12.17 -10.34 -6.63
N HIS A 504 11.78 -9.14 -7.09
CA HIS A 504 12.63 -7.95 -7.08
C HIS A 504 12.06 -6.80 -6.23
N GLU A 505 10.89 -6.98 -5.66
CA GLU A 505 10.12 -5.94 -4.98
C GLU A 505 10.38 -5.90 -3.45
N PHE A 506 11.31 -6.72 -2.94
CA PHE A 506 11.78 -6.63 -1.56
C PHE A 506 12.81 -5.52 -1.42
N ILE A 507 12.36 -4.34 -1.00
CA ILE A 507 13.19 -3.13 -0.90
C ILE A 507 13.03 -2.50 0.49
N PRO A 508 13.87 -2.90 1.47
CA PRO A 508 13.94 -2.20 2.75
C PRO A 508 14.25 -0.72 2.56
N TRP A 509 13.53 0.16 3.24
CA TRP A 509 13.78 1.60 3.17
C TRP A 509 15.13 1.97 3.78
N GLN A 510 16.02 2.45 2.90
CA GLN A 510 17.37 2.84 3.26
C GLN A 510 17.44 4.34 3.53
N ILE A 511 17.87 4.72 4.73
CA ILE A 511 18.17 6.09 5.13
C ILE A 511 19.49 6.10 5.92
N GLY A 512 20.14 7.25 5.96
CA GLY A 512 21.41 7.43 6.66
C GLY A 512 22.63 7.36 5.72
N ALA A 513 23.81 7.46 6.31
CA ALA A 513 25.05 7.48 5.58
C ALA A 513 25.46 6.07 5.12
N VAL A 514 25.99 6.00 3.91
CA VAL A 514 26.77 4.87 3.40
C VAL A 514 28.24 5.25 3.55
N MET A 515 29.05 4.38 4.20
CA MET A 515 30.46 4.65 4.57
C MET A 515 31.38 3.61 3.91
#